data_4d06bb8feb665ed80fb57af7ab31990b
#
_entry.id   4d06bb8feb665ed80fb57af7ab31990b
#
_cell.length_a   1.000
_cell.length_b   1.000
_cell.length_c   1.000
_cell.angle_alpha   90.00
_cell.angle_beta   90.00
_cell.angle_gamma   90.00
#
_symmetry.space_group_name_H-M   'P 1'
#
loop_
_entity.id
_entity.type
_entity.pdbx_description
1 polymer ?
#
loop_
_entity_poly.entity_id
_entity_poly.type
_entity_poly.pdbx_seq_one_letter_code
_entity_poly.pdbx_strand_id
1 'polypeptide(L)'
;MASPQPRIGVITYPGSQDDRDALWALAALDADAVAVWHEERELPDLDAVVLPGGFSYGDYLRCGAIARFSPATSAVSEFAEAGGLVLGICNGFQILCEAGLLPGALLRNESLRFVCRDVRLTVERDDLPFTRRCAGSQRLMLPIKHGDGRYVPPPDLDPAQVVLRYLDNPNGSVDAIGGVCNDAGNVMGLMPHPEHAVDPLLGSDDGALLLASLVDAARDRVLAAI
;
A
#
# COMPACT_ATOMS: atom_id res chain seq x y z
N MET A 1 29.73 -10.71 -3.09
CA MET A 1 29.18 -10.17 -1.85
C MET A 1 27.68 -10.24 -1.98
N ALA A 2 26.93 -10.62 -0.92
CA ALA A 2 25.47 -10.59 -0.95
C ALA A 2 25.01 -9.13 -1.13
N SER A 3 23.96 -8.91 -1.94
CA SER A 3 23.35 -7.59 -2.05
C SER A 3 22.81 -7.16 -0.69
N PRO A 4 22.88 -5.86 -0.31
CA PRO A 4 22.34 -5.41 0.95
C PRO A 4 20.83 -5.66 1.01
N GLN A 5 20.36 -6.15 2.15
CA GLN A 5 18.92 -6.29 2.38
C GLN A 5 18.38 -4.91 2.78
N PRO A 6 17.38 -4.36 2.04
CA PRO A 6 16.76 -3.11 2.44
C PRO A 6 15.92 -3.31 3.70
N ARG A 7 15.94 -2.33 4.59
CA ARG A 7 15.17 -2.36 5.82
C ARG A 7 13.82 -1.68 5.63
N ILE A 8 12.73 -2.45 5.76
CA ILE A 8 11.38 -1.98 5.50
C ILE A 8 10.54 -2.05 6.76
N GLY A 9 10.03 -0.89 7.20
CA GLY A 9 9.16 -0.79 8.36
C GLY A 9 7.70 -1.10 8.03
N VAL A 10 7.06 -1.93 8.84
CA VAL A 10 5.61 -2.18 8.78
C VAL A 10 4.97 -1.52 9.99
N ILE A 11 4.13 -0.50 9.76
CA ILE A 11 3.49 0.26 10.85
C ILE A 11 2.32 -0.53 11.40
N THR A 12 2.38 -0.90 12.68
CA THR A 12 1.31 -1.63 13.35
C THR A 12 0.47 -0.68 14.22
N TYR A 13 -0.81 -0.59 13.92
CA TYR A 13 -1.80 0.16 14.70
C TYR A 13 -2.64 -0.80 15.57
N PRO A 14 -3.27 -0.32 16.65
CA PRO A 14 -4.34 -1.08 17.30
C PRO A 14 -5.43 -1.44 16.28
N GLY A 15 -5.61 -2.73 16.00
CA GLY A 15 -6.56 -3.22 15.00
C GLY A 15 -5.97 -3.47 13.61
N SER A 16 -4.66 -3.29 13.38
CA SER A 16 -3.98 -3.87 12.22
C SER A 16 -4.15 -5.40 12.25
N GLN A 17 -4.38 -6.01 11.10
CA GLN A 17 -4.61 -7.45 10.99
C GLN A 17 -3.65 -8.11 10.00
N ASP A 18 -3.15 -7.37 9.03
CA ASP A 18 -2.29 -7.85 7.96
C ASP A 18 -0.82 -7.43 8.14
N ASP A 19 -0.47 -6.90 9.31
CA ASP A 19 0.90 -6.50 9.65
C ASP A 19 1.87 -7.69 9.63
N ARG A 20 1.45 -8.86 10.14
CA ARG A 20 2.26 -10.07 10.12
C ARG A 20 2.42 -10.64 8.72
N ASP A 21 1.35 -10.58 7.91
CA ASP A 21 1.38 -11.05 6.52
C ASP A 21 2.30 -10.15 5.68
N ALA A 22 2.24 -8.83 5.88
CA ALA A 22 3.15 -7.89 5.25
C ALA A 22 4.62 -8.14 5.65
N LEU A 23 4.90 -8.34 6.95
CA LEU A 23 6.24 -8.68 7.44
C LEU A 23 6.75 -9.98 6.81
N TRP A 24 5.91 -11.01 6.78
CA TRP A 24 6.27 -12.29 6.17
C TRP A 24 6.53 -12.18 4.67
N ALA A 25 5.64 -11.49 3.94
CA ALA A 25 5.76 -11.31 2.49
C ALA A 25 7.04 -10.55 2.12
N LEU A 26 7.36 -9.47 2.85
CA LEU A 26 8.59 -8.70 2.62
C LEU A 26 9.84 -9.52 2.94
N ALA A 27 9.84 -10.28 4.03
CA ALA A 27 10.95 -11.16 4.38
C ALA A 27 11.15 -12.28 3.34
N ALA A 28 10.06 -12.87 2.82
CA ALA A 28 10.11 -13.87 1.73
C ALA A 28 10.69 -13.29 0.42
N LEU A 29 10.65 -11.95 0.26
CA LEU A 29 11.21 -11.22 -0.87
C LEU A 29 12.60 -10.60 -0.58
N ASP A 30 13.30 -11.11 0.44
CA ASP A 30 14.67 -10.72 0.79
C ASP A 30 14.81 -9.27 1.30
N ALA A 31 13.85 -8.80 2.12
CA ALA A 31 13.95 -7.56 2.87
C ALA A 31 14.14 -7.84 4.38
N ASP A 32 14.84 -6.94 5.10
CA ASP A 32 14.82 -6.85 6.57
C ASP A 32 13.53 -6.15 7.01
N ALA A 33 12.46 -6.94 7.18
CA ALA A 33 11.14 -6.41 7.54
C ALA A 33 11.02 -6.27 9.06
N VAL A 34 10.72 -5.05 9.53
CA VAL A 34 10.64 -4.71 10.96
C VAL A 34 9.29 -4.10 11.32
N ALA A 35 8.71 -4.54 12.45
CA ALA A 35 7.48 -3.94 12.97
C ALA A 35 7.78 -2.60 13.65
N VAL A 36 6.96 -1.59 13.37
CA VAL A 36 7.01 -0.26 13.99
C VAL A 36 5.66 0.00 14.65
N TRP A 37 5.66 0.25 15.95
CA TRP A 37 4.43 0.48 16.70
C TRP A 37 3.92 1.91 16.51
N HIS A 38 2.61 2.09 16.44
CA HIS A 38 1.97 3.37 16.13
C HIS A 38 2.31 4.53 17.08
N GLU A 39 2.84 4.26 18.27
CA GLU A 39 3.26 5.27 19.24
C GLU A 39 4.68 5.79 19.04
N GLU A 40 5.45 5.16 18.13
CA GLU A 40 6.81 5.62 17.81
C GLU A 40 6.75 7.01 17.18
N ARG A 41 7.53 7.92 17.74
CA ARG A 41 7.60 9.32 17.28
C ARG A 41 8.64 9.53 16.20
N GLU A 42 9.59 8.63 16.12
CA GLU A 42 10.68 8.62 15.14
C GLU A 42 10.73 7.24 14.51
N LEU A 43 10.84 7.20 13.21
CA LEU A 43 11.06 5.94 12.52
C LEU A 43 12.52 5.50 12.76
N PRO A 44 12.77 4.19 12.93
CA PRO A 44 14.15 3.69 12.86
C PRO A 44 14.73 3.99 11.48
N ASP A 45 16.01 3.71 11.29
CA ASP A 45 16.64 3.84 9.96
C ASP A 45 15.99 2.85 9.01
N LEU A 46 15.21 3.37 8.03
CA LEU A 46 14.39 2.60 7.11
C LEU A 46 14.60 3.08 5.66
N ASP A 47 14.56 2.13 4.73
CA ASP A 47 14.62 2.38 3.29
C ASP A 47 13.24 2.53 2.66
N ALA A 48 12.21 1.94 3.27
CA ALA A 48 10.82 2.06 2.88
C ALA A 48 9.87 1.78 4.07
N VAL A 49 8.61 2.17 3.92
CA VAL A 49 7.54 1.96 4.90
C VAL A 49 6.32 1.33 4.25
N VAL A 50 5.68 0.38 4.94
CA VAL A 50 4.39 -0.21 4.57
C VAL A 50 3.38 0.04 5.69
N LEU A 51 2.22 0.59 5.33
CA LEU A 51 1.04 0.65 6.19
C LEU A 51 0.13 -0.53 5.79
N PRO A 52 -0.06 -1.52 6.67
CA PRO A 52 -0.77 -2.75 6.34
C PRO A 52 -2.29 -2.57 6.37
N GLY A 53 -3.00 -3.61 5.94
CA GLY A 53 -4.44 -3.73 6.07
C GLY A 53 -4.90 -4.02 7.51
N GLY A 54 -6.21 -3.91 7.71
CA GLY A 54 -6.86 -4.12 8.99
C GLY A 54 -8.02 -3.16 9.21
N PHE A 55 -8.29 -2.89 10.49
CA PHE A 55 -9.32 -1.98 10.98
C PHE A 55 -8.74 -1.11 12.09
N SER A 56 -7.82 -0.21 11.73
CA SER A 56 -7.09 0.61 12.70
C SER A 56 -8.03 1.37 13.63
N TYR A 57 -7.84 1.21 14.93
CA TYR A 57 -8.72 1.75 16.00
C TYR A 57 -10.20 1.36 15.82
N GLY A 58 -10.48 0.19 15.20
CA GLY A 58 -11.84 -0.31 14.98
C GLY A 58 -12.65 0.48 13.96
N ASP A 59 -12.02 1.27 13.09
CA ASP A 59 -12.62 2.14 12.08
C ASP A 59 -13.65 3.14 12.67
N TYR A 60 -13.52 3.47 13.95
CA TYR A 60 -14.37 4.48 14.58
C TYR A 60 -14.26 5.82 13.86
N LEU A 61 -15.37 6.52 13.70
CA LEU A 61 -15.59 7.68 12.83
C LEU A 61 -15.64 7.31 11.35
N ARG A 62 -14.55 6.83 10.79
CA ARG A 62 -14.35 6.22 9.47
C ARG A 62 -12.95 5.60 9.39
N CYS A 63 -12.76 4.74 8.42
CA CYS A 63 -11.50 4.00 8.23
C CYS A 63 -10.30 4.95 8.13
N GLY A 64 -9.28 4.70 8.92
CA GLY A 64 -8.03 5.50 8.94
C GLY A 64 -8.10 6.84 9.69
N ALA A 65 -9.32 7.34 10.03
CA ALA A 65 -9.49 8.69 10.56
C ALA A 65 -8.80 8.93 11.92
N ILE A 66 -8.71 7.92 12.78
CA ILE A 66 -8.02 8.05 14.06
C ILE A 66 -6.52 7.79 13.87
N ALA A 67 -6.16 6.80 13.06
CA ALA A 67 -4.76 6.43 12.81
C ALA A 67 -3.92 7.59 12.24
N ARG A 68 -4.54 8.51 11.47
CA ARG A 68 -3.85 9.70 10.95
C ARG A 68 -3.21 10.57 12.04
N PHE A 69 -3.70 10.51 13.27
CA PHE A 69 -3.19 11.31 14.40
C PHE A 69 -2.18 10.54 15.27
N SER A 70 -1.84 9.31 14.92
CA SER A 70 -0.84 8.58 15.69
C SER A 70 0.57 9.14 15.44
N PRO A 71 1.46 9.07 16.44
CA PRO A 71 2.85 9.55 16.29
C PRO A 71 3.55 8.94 15.09
N ALA A 72 3.43 7.64 14.86
CA ALA A 72 4.06 6.97 13.71
C ALA A 72 3.53 7.49 12.36
N THR A 73 2.25 7.87 12.24
CA THR A 73 1.72 8.46 11.00
C THR A 73 2.35 9.83 10.72
N SER A 74 2.59 10.63 11.77
CA SER A 74 3.33 11.89 11.60
C SER A 74 4.76 11.65 11.13
N ALA A 75 5.46 10.68 11.73
CA ALA A 75 6.81 10.32 11.31
C ALA A 75 6.85 9.74 9.88
N VAL A 76 5.84 8.97 9.47
CA VAL A 76 5.67 8.50 8.07
C VAL A 76 5.46 9.67 7.13
N SER A 77 4.70 10.70 7.53
CA SER A 77 4.51 11.90 6.69
C SER A 77 5.83 12.64 6.45
N GLU A 78 6.62 12.85 7.50
CA GLU A 78 7.95 13.46 7.39
C GLU A 78 8.90 12.60 6.51
N PHE A 79 8.86 11.28 6.67
CA PHE A 79 9.63 10.34 5.86
C PHE A 79 9.24 10.42 4.38
N ALA A 80 7.94 10.49 4.06
CA ALA A 80 7.43 10.64 2.71
C ALA A 80 7.82 11.98 2.08
N GLU A 81 7.72 13.09 2.84
CA GLU A 81 8.13 14.43 2.41
C GLU A 81 9.64 14.50 2.11
N ALA A 82 10.45 13.77 2.85
CA ALA A 82 11.88 13.60 2.57
C ALA A 82 12.17 12.69 1.36
N GLY A 83 11.13 12.24 0.64
CA GLY A 83 11.24 11.38 -0.53
C GLY A 83 11.29 9.88 -0.20
N GLY A 84 11.03 9.47 1.04
CA GLY A 84 10.96 8.07 1.46
C GLY A 84 9.84 7.31 0.73
N LEU A 85 10.04 6.00 0.50
CA LEU A 85 9.07 5.15 -0.18
C LEU A 85 8.01 4.66 0.81
N VAL A 86 6.73 4.94 0.52
CA VAL A 86 5.61 4.56 1.39
C VAL A 86 4.54 3.83 0.59
N LEU A 87 4.17 2.63 1.04
CA LEU A 87 3.08 1.82 0.47
C LEU A 87 1.97 1.63 1.50
N GLY A 88 0.74 2.02 1.14
CA GLY A 88 -0.47 1.76 1.93
C GLY A 88 -1.33 0.67 1.31
N ILE A 89 -1.62 -0.39 2.07
CA ILE A 89 -2.44 -1.53 1.64
C ILE A 89 -3.78 -1.48 2.38
N CYS A 90 -4.89 -1.49 1.65
CA CYS A 90 -6.25 -1.51 2.19
C CYS A 90 -6.47 -0.42 3.26
N ASN A 91 -6.48 -0.76 4.54
CA ASN A 91 -6.58 0.23 5.64
C ASN A 91 -5.39 1.22 5.63
N GLY A 92 -4.20 0.78 5.25
CA GLY A 92 -3.05 1.66 5.05
C GLY A 92 -3.29 2.72 3.97
N PHE A 93 -3.95 2.36 2.87
CA PHE A 93 -4.35 3.33 1.84
C PHE A 93 -5.37 4.34 2.38
N GLN A 94 -6.35 3.88 3.16
CA GLN A 94 -7.32 4.76 3.84
C GLN A 94 -6.62 5.75 4.76
N ILE A 95 -5.63 5.30 5.55
CA ILE A 95 -4.83 6.16 6.44
C ILE A 95 -4.06 7.21 5.63
N LEU A 96 -3.42 6.82 4.52
CA LEU A 96 -2.66 7.75 3.68
C LEU A 96 -3.56 8.83 3.05
N CYS A 97 -4.79 8.49 2.63
CA CYS A 97 -5.77 9.48 2.18
C CYS A 97 -6.21 10.42 3.32
N GLU A 98 -6.49 9.88 4.51
CA GLU A 98 -6.89 10.67 5.68
C GLU A 98 -5.75 11.59 6.18
N ALA A 99 -4.50 11.17 6.02
CA ALA A 99 -3.31 11.96 6.34
C ALA A 99 -2.98 13.02 5.27
N GLY A 100 -3.65 12.98 4.10
CA GLY A 100 -3.38 13.91 2.99
C GLY A 100 -2.13 13.57 2.19
N LEU A 101 -1.56 12.38 2.37
CA LEU A 101 -0.39 11.90 1.61
C LEU A 101 -0.78 11.34 0.23
N LEU A 102 -2.04 10.97 0.06
CA LEU A 102 -2.62 10.53 -1.21
C LEU A 102 -3.90 11.31 -1.52
N PRO A 103 -4.20 11.56 -2.79
CA PRO A 103 -5.42 12.25 -3.20
C PRO A 103 -6.66 11.38 -2.99
N GLY A 104 -7.83 12.02 -2.83
CA GLY A 104 -9.12 11.36 -2.76
C GLY A 104 -9.49 10.79 -1.39
N ALA A 105 -10.50 9.92 -1.39
CA ALA A 105 -11.04 9.32 -0.18
C ALA A 105 -11.60 7.92 -0.44
N LEU A 106 -11.60 7.07 0.58
CA LEU A 106 -12.24 5.77 0.55
C LEU A 106 -13.60 5.84 1.26
N LEU A 107 -14.64 5.36 0.59
CA LEU A 107 -16.00 5.34 1.09
C LEU A 107 -16.52 3.89 1.17
N ARG A 108 -17.70 3.71 1.77
CA ARG A 108 -18.39 2.43 1.77
C ARG A 108 -18.58 1.90 0.35
N ASN A 109 -18.38 0.59 0.20
CA ASN A 109 -18.69 -0.12 -1.03
C ASN A 109 -20.12 0.22 -1.48
N GLU A 110 -20.33 0.38 -2.77
CA GLU A 110 -21.64 0.71 -3.34
C GLU A 110 -22.72 -0.30 -2.94
N SER A 111 -22.34 -1.58 -2.81
CA SER A 111 -23.23 -2.66 -2.35
C SER A 111 -23.60 -2.60 -0.88
N LEU A 112 -22.95 -1.72 -0.08
CA LEU A 112 -23.01 -1.64 1.39
C LEU A 112 -22.62 -2.95 2.10
N ARG A 113 -21.97 -3.87 1.39
CA ARG A 113 -21.53 -5.17 1.90
C ARG A 113 -20.01 -5.25 1.96
N PHE A 114 -19.52 -6.03 2.91
CA PHE A 114 -18.13 -6.47 2.92
C PHE A 114 -17.89 -7.40 1.72
N VAL A 115 -16.84 -7.14 0.96
CA VAL A 115 -16.46 -7.95 -0.21
C VAL A 115 -15.12 -8.62 0.11
N CYS A 116 -15.08 -9.96 -0.03
CA CYS A 116 -13.89 -10.78 0.13
C CYS A 116 -13.80 -11.73 -1.06
N ARG A 117 -12.90 -11.45 -2.01
CA ARG A 117 -12.68 -12.27 -3.21
C ARG A 117 -11.43 -11.83 -3.96
N ASP A 118 -10.96 -12.67 -4.87
CA ASP A 118 -9.96 -12.26 -5.84
C ASP A 118 -10.55 -11.30 -6.87
N VAL A 119 -9.74 -10.33 -7.28
CA VAL A 119 -10.06 -9.35 -8.32
C VAL A 119 -8.94 -9.26 -9.34
N ARG A 120 -9.30 -8.91 -10.56
CA ARG A 120 -8.33 -8.66 -11.63
C ARG A 120 -8.13 -7.16 -11.78
N LEU A 121 -6.86 -6.77 -11.91
CA LEU A 121 -6.45 -5.39 -12.10
C LEU A 121 -5.61 -5.25 -13.36
N THR A 122 -5.60 -4.05 -13.95
CA THR A 122 -4.58 -3.61 -14.91
C THR A 122 -3.61 -2.67 -14.24
N VAL A 123 -2.34 -2.75 -14.62
CA VAL A 123 -1.30 -1.82 -14.23
C VAL A 123 -1.30 -0.68 -15.26
N GLU A 124 -1.65 0.53 -14.80
CA GLU A 124 -1.66 1.74 -15.65
C GLU A 124 -0.27 2.40 -15.73
N ARG A 125 0.52 2.24 -14.66
CA ARG A 125 1.89 2.76 -14.54
C ARG A 125 2.85 1.68 -14.08
N ASP A 126 3.86 1.37 -14.87
CA ASP A 126 4.93 0.38 -14.58
C ASP A 126 6.29 1.03 -14.30
N ASP A 127 6.35 2.35 -14.26
CA ASP A 127 7.56 3.16 -14.07
C ASP A 127 7.79 3.59 -12.61
N LEU A 128 6.88 3.22 -11.69
CA LEU A 128 6.98 3.59 -10.28
C LEU A 128 7.86 2.62 -9.47
N PRO A 129 8.41 3.07 -8.33
CA PRO A 129 9.12 2.20 -7.38
C PRO A 129 8.32 0.97 -6.95
N PHE A 130 7.00 1.03 -7.01
CA PHE A 130 6.07 -0.03 -6.57
C PHE A 130 5.62 -0.97 -7.70
N THR A 131 5.90 -0.66 -8.96
CA THR A 131 5.35 -1.38 -10.13
C THR A 131 6.38 -1.75 -11.18
N ARG A 132 7.64 -1.40 -10.98
CA ARG A 132 8.72 -1.58 -11.99
C ARG A 132 8.98 -3.02 -12.40
N ARG A 133 8.51 -4.01 -11.64
CA ARG A 133 8.51 -5.43 -12.04
C ARG A 133 7.27 -5.84 -12.80
N CYS A 134 6.29 -4.95 -12.92
CA CYS A 134 5.11 -5.18 -13.74
C CYS A 134 5.37 -4.70 -15.16
N ALA A 135 4.81 -5.39 -16.15
CA ALA A 135 4.74 -4.85 -17.50
C ALA A 135 3.51 -3.94 -17.63
N GLY A 136 3.61 -2.88 -18.43
CA GLY A 136 2.46 -2.02 -18.72
C GLY A 136 1.29 -2.83 -19.28
N SER A 137 0.08 -2.52 -18.82
CA SER A 137 -1.15 -3.26 -19.11
C SER A 137 -1.13 -4.74 -18.63
N GLN A 138 -0.17 -5.13 -17.80
CA GLN A 138 -0.19 -6.45 -17.17
C GLN A 138 -1.44 -6.59 -16.30
N ARG A 139 -2.04 -7.78 -16.35
CA ARG A 139 -3.15 -8.14 -15.47
C ARG A 139 -2.61 -8.82 -14.24
N LEU A 140 -3.05 -8.32 -13.07
CA LEU A 140 -2.73 -8.92 -11.77
C LEU A 140 -4.00 -9.50 -11.16
N MET A 141 -3.87 -10.63 -10.48
CA MET A 141 -4.93 -11.22 -9.66
C MET A 141 -4.55 -11.10 -8.19
N LEU A 142 -5.27 -10.25 -7.47
CA LEU A 142 -5.05 -9.97 -6.05
C LEU A 142 -6.34 -10.12 -5.26
N PRO A 143 -6.29 -10.58 -3.99
CA PRO A 143 -7.46 -10.60 -3.14
C PRO A 143 -7.81 -9.21 -2.61
N ILE A 144 -9.11 -8.97 -2.42
CA ILE A 144 -9.66 -7.85 -1.66
C ILE A 144 -10.49 -8.35 -0.48
N LYS A 145 -10.52 -7.60 0.62
CA LYS A 145 -11.34 -7.87 1.80
C LYS A 145 -11.65 -6.56 2.53
N HIS A 146 -12.73 -5.90 2.16
CA HIS A 146 -13.08 -4.58 2.70
C HIS A 146 -14.58 -4.28 2.62
N GLY A 147 -15.07 -3.43 3.54
CA GLY A 147 -16.40 -2.82 3.53
C GLY A 147 -16.39 -1.40 2.97
N ASP A 148 -15.26 -0.72 3.10
CA ASP A 148 -15.06 0.69 2.78
C ASP A 148 -13.86 0.84 1.80
N GLY A 149 -14.02 0.28 0.60
CA GLY A 149 -12.98 0.26 -0.43
C GLY A 149 -13.28 1.08 -1.67
N ARG A 150 -14.43 1.77 -1.72
CA ARG A 150 -14.85 2.60 -2.84
C ARG A 150 -14.02 3.87 -2.90
N TYR A 151 -13.08 3.93 -3.84
CA TYR A 151 -12.28 5.13 -4.05
C TYR A 151 -13.05 6.21 -4.80
N VAL A 152 -12.97 7.45 -4.27
CA VAL A 152 -13.52 8.67 -4.89
C VAL A 152 -12.39 9.68 -5.04
N PRO A 153 -11.97 9.97 -6.29
CA PRO A 153 -10.92 10.94 -6.55
C PRO A 153 -11.37 12.38 -6.26
N PRO A 154 -10.45 13.32 -6.04
CA PRO A 154 -10.75 14.73 -6.13
C PRO A 154 -11.09 15.08 -7.60
N PRO A 155 -11.84 16.20 -7.84
CA PRO A 155 -12.27 16.59 -9.19
C PRO A 155 -11.11 16.85 -10.18
N ASP A 156 -9.95 17.16 -9.65
CA ASP A 156 -8.73 17.55 -10.38
C ASP A 156 -7.62 16.49 -10.29
N LEU A 157 -7.98 15.22 -10.00
CA LEU A 157 -6.99 14.13 -10.00
C LEU A 157 -6.26 14.06 -11.34
N ASP A 158 -4.92 14.17 -11.29
CA ASP A 158 -4.10 13.91 -12.47
C ASP A 158 -4.22 12.43 -12.87
N PRO A 159 -4.60 12.12 -14.13
CA PRO A 159 -4.62 10.74 -14.62
C PRO A 159 -3.29 9.98 -14.43
N ALA A 160 -2.16 10.68 -14.39
CA ALA A 160 -0.85 10.11 -14.12
C ALA A 160 -0.69 9.57 -12.69
N GLN A 161 -1.57 9.95 -11.76
CA GLN A 161 -1.59 9.41 -10.41
C GLN A 161 -2.33 8.06 -10.30
N VAL A 162 -3.08 7.66 -11.33
CA VAL A 162 -3.76 6.37 -11.33
C VAL A 162 -2.78 5.25 -11.67
N VAL A 163 -2.62 4.32 -10.74
CA VAL A 163 -1.62 3.23 -10.84
C VAL A 163 -2.27 1.90 -11.21
N LEU A 164 -3.42 1.59 -10.61
CA LEU A 164 -4.14 0.32 -10.82
C LEU A 164 -5.62 0.57 -11.10
N ARG A 165 -6.20 -0.21 -12.02
CA ARG A 165 -7.65 -0.23 -12.25
C ARG A 165 -8.21 -1.64 -12.15
N TYR A 166 -9.39 -1.77 -11.56
CA TYR A 166 -10.15 -3.01 -11.58
C TYR A 166 -10.66 -3.31 -12.99
N LEU A 167 -10.57 -4.55 -13.43
CA LEU A 167 -11.23 -5.01 -14.66
C LEU A 167 -12.75 -5.18 -14.45
N ASP A 168 -13.12 -5.73 -13.28
CA ASP A 168 -14.51 -5.92 -12.87
C ASP A 168 -14.68 -5.14 -11.56
N ASN A 169 -15.11 -3.89 -11.63
CA ASN A 169 -15.18 -2.99 -10.47
C ASN A 169 -15.99 -3.61 -9.30
N PRO A 170 -15.35 -4.04 -8.21
CA PRO A 170 -16.01 -4.84 -7.17
C PRO A 170 -16.78 -4.02 -6.15
N ASN A 171 -16.50 -2.71 -6.05
CA ASN A 171 -16.86 -1.87 -4.90
C ASN A 171 -17.47 -0.52 -5.30
N GLY A 172 -17.58 -0.23 -6.62
CA GLY A 172 -18.10 1.05 -7.11
C GLY A 172 -17.09 2.20 -7.10
N SER A 173 -15.79 1.91 -7.03
CA SER A 173 -14.74 2.92 -7.20
C SER A 173 -14.94 3.71 -8.48
N VAL A 174 -14.78 5.04 -8.42
CA VAL A 174 -14.88 5.89 -9.60
C VAL A 174 -13.80 5.48 -10.61
N ASP A 175 -14.18 5.40 -11.87
CA ASP A 175 -13.31 4.95 -12.98
C ASP A 175 -12.61 3.61 -12.73
N ALA A 176 -13.19 2.77 -11.88
CA ALA A 176 -12.63 1.48 -11.46
C ALA A 176 -11.22 1.59 -10.83
N ILE A 177 -10.86 2.75 -10.27
CA ILE A 177 -9.54 2.97 -9.66
C ILE A 177 -9.37 2.04 -8.44
N GLY A 178 -8.31 1.23 -8.46
CA GLY A 178 -7.94 0.30 -7.39
C GLY A 178 -6.70 0.72 -6.61
N GLY A 179 -5.91 1.67 -7.16
CA GLY A 179 -4.71 2.22 -6.52
C GLY A 179 -4.23 3.48 -7.19
N VAL A 180 -3.65 4.38 -6.40
CA VAL A 180 -3.13 5.69 -6.82
C VAL A 180 -1.77 5.97 -6.19
N CYS A 181 -1.02 6.92 -6.75
CA CYS A 181 0.18 7.48 -6.14
C CYS A 181 0.05 9.00 -5.92
N ASN A 182 0.97 9.57 -5.14
CA ASN A 182 1.14 11.02 -5.04
C ASN A 182 1.89 11.58 -6.26
N ASP A 183 1.97 12.90 -6.39
CA ASP A 183 2.63 13.59 -7.52
C ASP A 183 4.11 13.20 -7.65
N ALA A 184 4.80 12.99 -6.55
CA ALA A 184 6.22 12.61 -6.53
C ALA A 184 6.45 11.12 -6.87
N GLY A 185 5.42 10.27 -6.86
CA GLY A 185 5.51 8.84 -7.16
C GLY A 185 6.19 8.01 -6.08
N ASN A 186 6.45 8.58 -4.90
CA ASN A 186 7.10 7.89 -3.77
C ASN A 186 6.12 7.40 -2.69
N VAL A 187 4.84 7.75 -2.79
CA VAL A 187 3.77 7.23 -1.95
C VAL A 187 2.73 6.58 -2.85
N MET A 188 2.37 5.34 -2.58
CA MET A 188 1.33 4.61 -3.29
C MET A 188 0.35 3.98 -2.30
N GLY A 189 -0.94 3.95 -2.69
CA GLY A 189 -1.98 3.22 -1.96
C GLY A 189 -2.80 2.35 -2.90
N LEU A 190 -3.20 1.18 -2.41
CA LEU A 190 -4.08 0.26 -3.13
C LEU A 190 -5.02 -0.47 -2.18
N MET A 191 -6.25 -0.79 -2.64
CA MET A 191 -7.20 -1.56 -1.84
C MET A 191 -6.98 -3.08 -1.87
N PRO A 192 -6.49 -3.69 -2.96
CA PRO A 192 -6.09 -5.09 -2.98
C PRO A 192 -4.89 -5.38 -2.09
N HIS A 193 -4.73 -6.66 -1.71
CA HIS A 193 -3.73 -7.15 -0.77
C HIS A 193 -2.62 -7.92 -1.50
N PRO A 194 -1.51 -7.27 -1.91
CA PRO A 194 -0.38 -7.96 -2.54
C PRO A 194 0.32 -8.93 -1.58
N GLU A 195 0.32 -8.67 -0.26
CA GLU A 195 0.91 -9.52 0.77
C GLU A 195 0.25 -10.90 0.88
N HIS A 196 -0.99 -11.03 0.40
CA HIS A 196 -1.73 -12.28 0.33
C HIS A 196 -1.60 -13.02 -1.01
N ALA A 197 -0.78 -12.50 -1.92
CA ALA A 197 -0.55 -13.05 -3.27
C ALA A 197 0.95 -13.04 -3.61
N VAL A 198 1.77 -13.63 -2.74
CA VAL A 198 3.23 -13.73 -2.91
C VAL A 198 3.71 -15.17 -3.08
N ASP A 199 2.82 -16.14 -2.90
CA ASP A 199 3.11 -17.56 -3.06
C ASP A 199 1.96 -18.21 -3.87
N PRO A 200 2.25 -18.97 -4.94
CA PRO A 200 1.23 -19.67 -5.73
C PRO A 200 0.31 -20.58 -4.90
N LEU A 201 0.76 -21.07 -3.76
CA LEU A 201 -0.06 -21.87 -2.84
C LEU A 201 -1.21 -21.06 -2.22
N LEU A 202 -1.12 -19.73 -2.23
CA LEU A 202 -2.17 -18.82 -1.77
C LEU A 202 -3.19 -18.47 -2.86
N GLY A 203 -3.02 -19.01 -4.08
CA GLY A 203 -3.90 -18.79 -5.22
C GLY A 203 -3.32 -17.90 -6.32
N SER A 204 -2.42 -16.99 -5.98
CA SER A 204 -1.71 -16.11 -6.91
C SER A 204 -0.36 -15.70 -6.32
N ASP A 205 0.61 -15.40 -7.17
CA ASP A 205 1.89 -14.77 -6.83
C ASP A 205 2.06 -13.39 -7.51
N ASP A 206 1.02 -12.85 -8.09
CA ASP A 206 1.07 -11.54 -8.77
C ASP A 206 1.39 -10.39 -7.80
N GLY A 207 1.05 -10.53 -6.52
CA GLY A 207 1.37 -9.55 -5.49
C GLY A 207 2.87 -9.43 -5.22
N ALA A 208 3.63 -10.51 -5.48
CA ALA A 208 5.09 -10.48 -5.38
C ALA A 208 5.70 -9.47 -6.36
N LEU A 209 5.08 -9.21 -7.51
CA LEU A 209 5.58 -8.21 -8.48
C LEU A 209 5.57 -6.79 -7.88
N LEU A 210 4.51 -6.44 -7.14
CA LEU A 210 4.38 -5.12 -6.50
C LEU A 210 5.35 -5.00 -5.31
N LEU A 211 5.33 -5.96 -4.40
CA LEU A 211 6.19 -5.92 -3.20
C LEU A 211 7.69 -6.05 -3.56
N ALA A 212 8.04 -6.90 -4.52
CA ALA A 212 9.42 -7.00 -5.00
C ALA A 212 9.87 -5.73 -5.72
N SER A 213 8.97 -4.99 -6.39
CA SER A 213 9.29 -3.67 -6.94
C SER A 213 9.69 -2.69 -5.85
N LEU A 214 8.95 -2.65 -4.75
CA LEU A 214 9.28 -1.85 -3.57
C LEU A 214 10.63 -2.26 -2.96
N VAL A 215 10.86 -3.56 -2.76
CA VAL A 215 12.12 -4.11 -2.21
C VAL A 215 13.31 -3.73 -3.07
N ASP A 216 13.21 -3.86 -4.40
CA ASP A 216 14.27 -3.47 -5.31
C ASP A 216 14.52 -1.96 -5.29
N ALA A 217 13.46 -1.14 -5.25
CA ALA A 217 13.60 0.30 -5.19
C ALA A 217 14.25 0.77 -3.88
N ALA A 218 13.89 0.14 -2.76
CA ALA A 218 14.52 0.38 -1.47
C ALA A 218 16.01 -0.04 -1.50
N ARG A 219 16.32 -1.21 -2.08
CA ARG A 219 17.70 -1.69 -2.22
C ARG A 219 18.58 -0.76 -3.06
N ASP A 220 18.05 -0.21 -4.15
CA ASP A 220 18.78 0.75 -4.99
C ASP A 220 19.15 2.02 -4.22
N ARG A 221 18.29 2.46 -3.29
CA ARG A 221 18.58 3.61 -2.42
C ARG A 221 19.72 3.32 -1.45
N VAL A 222 19.75 2.14 -0.86
CA VAL A 222 20.88 1.69 -0.02
C VAL A 222 22.17 1.72 -0.82
N LEU A 223 22.15 1.19 -2.04
CA LEU A 223 23.33 1.14 -2.91
C LEU A 223 23.80 2.54 -3.36
N ALA A 224 22.88 3.48 -3.53
CA ALA A 224 23.21 4.86 -3.91
C ALA A 224 23.77 5.69 -2.76
N ALA A 225 23.58 5.26 -1.50
CA ALA A 225 24.05 5.93 -0.29
C ALA A 225 25.47 5.47 0.15
N ILE A 226 26.00 4.41 -0.49
CA ILE A 226 27.36 3.85 -0.26
C ILE A 226 28.36 4.43 -1.26
#